data_d7eacdd6e3ce8e930e7aa3ffa0f6c438
#
_entry.id   d7eacdd6e3ce8e930e7aa3ffa0f6c438
#
_cell.length_a   1.000
_cell.length_b   1.000
_cell.length_c   1.000
_cell.angle_alpha   90.00
_cell.angle_beta   90.00
_cell.angle_gamma   90.00
#
_symmetry.space_group_name_H-M   'P 1'
#
loop_
_entity.id
_entity.type
_entity.pdbx_description
1 polymer ?
#
loop_
_entity_poly.entity_id
_entity_poly.type
_entity_poly.pdbx_seq_one_letter_code
_entity_poly.pdbx_strand_id
1 'polypeptide(L)'
;MRQALVRFLVALAHRPSSFAKKLGWIALGMGTFLFLSPWLLGKGVRALGQGLAPFVGVIEGAVGILGLGAGLSIVGWVVAVQWRLGAGTPMPAAPTQRVVTSGPYALCRHPMYFAAVLYHLGFVTMTSGLGPGVAAAGVVAAFVVFYARTV
;
A
#
# COMPACT_ATOMS: atom_id res chain seq x y z
N MET A 1 -0.19 -0.80 -33.30
CA MET A 1 0.61 -0.29 -32.18
C MET A 1 0.16 -0.84 -30.82
N ARG A 2 -1.12 -0.76 -30.45
CA ARG A 2 -1.67 -1.24 -29.15
C ARG A 2 -1.43 -2.75 -28.90
N GLN A 3 -1.63 -3.61 -29.90
CA GLN A 3 -1.42 -5.06 -29.75
C GLN A 3 0.06 -5.45 -29.60
N ALA A 4 0.98 -4.73 -30.21
CA ALA A 4 2.41 -4.98 -30.05
C ALA A 4 2.88 -4.60 -28.63
N LEU A 5 2.37 -3.49 -28.10
CA LEU A 5 2.63 -3.06 -26.72
C LEU A 5 2.08 -4.08 -25.70
N VAL A 6 0.86 -4.57 -25.91
CA VAL A 6 0.25 -5.58 -25.04
C VAL A 6 1.08 -6.88 -25.08
N ARG A 7 1.48 -7.36 -26.26
CA ARG A 7 2.33 -8.56 -26.39
C ARG A 7 3.69 -8.37 -25.71
N PHE A 8 4.29 -7.19 -25.85
CA PHE A 8 5.55 -6.86 -25.19
C PHE A 8 5.41 -6.86 -23.66
N LEU A 9 4.36 -6.24 -23.13
CA LEU A 9 4.09 -6.20 -21.68
C LEU A 9 3.79 -7.60 -21.12
N VAL A 10 3.00 -8.41 -21.85
CA VAL A 10 2.73 -9.81 -21.48
C VAL A 10 4.01 -10.64 -21.49
N ALA A 11 4.87 -10.48 -22.51
CA ALA A 11 6.16 -11.18 -22.58
C ALA A 11 7.11 -10.76 -21.44
N LEU A 12 7.07 -9.49 -21.03
CA LEU A 12 7.84 -8.99 -19.89
C LEU A 12 7.34 -9.59 -18.57
N ALA A 13 6.02 -9.67 -18.39
CA ALA A 13 5.37 -10.21 -17.21
C ALA A 13 5.61 -11.72 -17.02
N HIS A 14 5.77 -12.47 -18.11
CA HIS A 14 6.01 -13.92 -18.07
C HIS A 14 7.49 -14.32 -17.95
N ARG A 15 8.42 -13.38 -17.92
CA ARG A 15 9.84 -13.70 -17.70
C ARG A 15 10.04 -14.18 -16.27
N PRO A 16 10.59 -15.39 -16.06
CA PRO A 16 10.91 -15.85 -14.72
C PRO A 16 11.93 -14.91 -14.09
N SER A 17 11.50 -14.13 -13.12
CA SER A 17 12.40 -13.22 -12.41
C SER A 17 13.18 -14.01 -11.35
N SER A 18 14.49 -13.77 -11.26
CA SER A 18 15.31 -14.38 -10.21
C SER A 18 14.82 -13.97 -8.82
N PHE A 19 15.08 -14.80 -7.81
CA PHE A 19 14.72 -14.52 -6.42
C PHE A 19 15.22 -13.13 -5.96
N ALA A 20 16.46 -12.80 -6.28
CA ALA A 20 17.06 -11.51 -5.95
C ALA A 20 16.30 -10.32 -6.58
N LYS A 21 15.84 -10.45 -7.84
CA LYS A 21 15.04 -9.40 -8.50
C LYS A 21 13.68 -9.24 -7.83
N LYS A 22 13.00 -10.34 -7.46
CA LYS A 22 11.73 -10.29 -6.73
C LYS A 22 11.90 -9.57 -5.39
N LEU A 23 12.94 -9.92 -4.65
CA LEU A 23 13.26 -9.31 -3.37
C LEU A 23 13.57 -7.82 -3.51
N GLY A 24 14.36 -7.44 -4.53
CA GLY A 24 14.67 -6.04 -4.83
C GLY A 24 13.41 -5.21 -5.14
N TRP A 25 12.49 -5.75 -5.94
CA TRP A 25 11.22 -5.08 -6.24
C TRP A 25 10.31 -4.97 -5.02
N ILE A 26 10.25 -6.00 -4.17
CA ILE A 26 9.51 -5.90 -2.90
C ILE A 26 10.12 -4.82 -2.02
N ALA A 27 11.44 -4.81 -1.84
CA ALA A 27 12.12 -3.83 -1.00
C ALA A 27 11.89 -2.39 -1.52
N LEU A 28 12.00 -2.17 -2.84
CA LEU A 28 11.74 -0.86 -3.44
C LEU A 28 10.29 -0.42 -3.24
N GLY A 29 9.33 -1.29 -3.53
CA GLY A 29 7.91 -0.97 -3.40
C GLY A 29 7.47 -0.79 -1.96
N MET A 30 7.93 -1.66 -1.06
CA MET A 30 7.68 -1.53 0.37
C MET A 30 8.35 -0.27 0.93
N GLY A 31 9.59 0.03 0.51
CA GLY A 31 10.29 1.26 0.90
C GLY A 31 9.53 2.52 0.47
N THR A 32 9.10 2.56 -0.79
CA THR A 32 8.28 3.67 -1.30
C THR A 32 6.95 3.78 -0.54
N PHE A 33 6.26 2.66 -0.34
CA PHE A 33 4.97 2.62 0.33
C PHE A 33 5.07 2.95 1.82
N LEU A 34 6.05 2.39 2.54
CA LEU A 34 6.14 2.54 3.99
C LEU A 34 6.84 3.85 4.43
N PHE A 35 7.67 4.45 3.59
CA PHE A 35 8.43 5.63 3.99
C PHE A 35 8.14 6.85 3.13
N LEU A 36 8.25 6.73 1.81
CA LEU A 36 8.13 7.89 0.92
C LEU A 36 6.70 8.42 0.85
N SER A 37 5.71 7.55 0.69
CA SER A 37 4.31 7.99 0.53
C SER A 37 3.75 8.67 1.79
N PRO A 38 3.92 8.15 3.02
CA PRO A 38 3.40 8.83 4.21
C PRO A 38 4.20 10.08 4.54
N TRP A 39 5.51 10.13 4.22
CA TRP A 39 6.30 11.33 4.39
C TRP A 39 5.85 12.47 3.47
N LEU A 40 5.58 12.16 2.19
CA LEU A 40 5.04 13.14 1.24
C LEU A 40 3.63 13.60 1.63
N LEU A 41 2.76 12.69 2.04
CA LEU A 41 1.43 13.02 2.53
C LEU A 41 1.50 13.89 3.78
N GLY A 42 2.34 13.54 4.74
CA GLY A 42 2.55 14.33 5.95
C GLY A 42 3.03 15.75 5.65
N LYS A 43 3.97 15.92 4.70
CA LYS A 43 4.40 17.25 4.25
C LYS A 43 3.29 18.01 3.53
N GLY A 44 2.53 17.36 2.66
CA GLY A 44 1.42 17.97 1.93
C GLY A 44 0.33 18.48 2.89
N VAL A 45 -0.06 17.66 3.86
CA VAL A 45 -1.06 18.04 4.87
C VAL A 45 -0.58 19.22 5.74
N ARG A 46 0.71 19.25 6.09
CA ARG A 46 1.32 20.38 6.81
C ARG A 46 1.29 21.66 5.99
N ALA A 47 1.61 21.58 4.70
CA ALA A 47 1.61 22.74 3.81
C ALA A 47 0.22 23.36 3.63
N LEU A 48 -0.85 22.58 3.84
CA LEU A 48 -2.24 23.04 3.82
C LEU A 48 -2.69 23.75 5.13
N GLY A 49 -1.74 24.09 6.03
CA GLY A 49 -2.01 24.85 7.25
C GLY A 49 -2.69 24.06 8.37
N GLN A 50 -2.79 22.77 8.25
CA GLN A 50 -3.21 21.89 9.35
C GLN A 50 -2.03 21.80 10.33
N GLY A 51 -2.01 22.76 11.27
CA GLY A 51 -0.96 22.89 12.27
C GLY A 51 -0.77 21.58 13.03
N LEU A 52 0.49 21.19 13.14
CA LEU A 52 0.89 20.12 14.03
C LEU A 52 0.67 20.56 15.47
N ALA A 53 -0.30 20.02 16.14
CA ALA A 53 -0.19 19.90 17.57
C ALA A 53 0.93 18.86 17.82
N PRO A 54 2.05 19.23 18.41
CA PRO A 54 3.13 18.27 18.71
C PRO A 54 2.74 17.26 19.82
N PHE A 55 1.52 17.31 20.27
CA PHE A 55 1.01 16.49 21.35
C PHE A 55 0.00 15.50 20.80
N VAL A 56 0.45 14.29 20.54
CA VAL A 56 -0.42 13.15 20.27
C VAL A 56 -1.02 12.73 21.62
N GLY A 57 -2.28 13.01 21.84
CA GLY A 57 -3.00 12.54 23.02
C GLY A 57 -3.04 10.99 23.07
N VAL A 58 -3.41 10.44 24.22
CA VAL A 58 -3.49 8.97 24.42
C VAL A 58 -4.39 8.31 23.38
N ILE A 59 -5.52 8.95 23.03
CA ILE A 59 -6.46 8.42 22.02
C ILE A 59 -5.82 8.43 20.64
N GLU A 60 -5.15 9.52 20.26
CA GLU A 60 -4.47 9.63 18.97
C GLU A 60 -3.32 8.63 18.86
N GLY A 61 -2.55 8.45 19.94
CA GLY A 61 -1.52 7.43 20.03
C GLY A 61 -2.08 6.02 19.84
N ALA A 62 -3.19 5.71 20.49
CA ALA A 62 -3.87 4.41 20.35
C ALA A 62 -4.37 4.18 18.91
N VAL A 63 -5.07 5.16 18.33
CA VAL A 63 -5.54 5.09 16.93
C VAL A 63 -4.36 4.94 15.98
N GLY A 64 -3.28 5.68 16.20
CA GLY A 64 -2.05 5.62 15.42
C GLY A 64 -1.42 4.22 15.44
N ILE A 65 -1.20 3.67 16.63
CA ILE A 65 -0.61 2.33 16.82
C ILE A 65 -1.49 1.25 16.21
N LEU A 66 -2.81 1.29 16.47
CA LEU A 66 -3.74 0.29 15.95
C LEU A 66 -3.83 0.35 14.42
N GLY A 67 -3.94 1.55 13.84
CA GLY A 67 -3.98 1.72 12.39
C GLY A 67 -2.70 1.26 11.71
N LEU A 68 -1.54 1.65 12.25
CA LEU A 68 -0.24 1.25 11.74
C LEU A 68 -0.05 -0.27 11.85
N GLY A 69 -0.33 -0.85 13.02
CA GLY A 69 -0.20 -2.27 13.27
C GLY A 69 -1.12 -3.11 12.40
N ALA A 70 -2.40 -2.73 12.29
CA ALA A 70 -3.36 -3.42 11.42
C ALA A 70 -2.95 -3.31 9.94
N GLY A 71 -2.57 -2.12 9.47
CA GLY A 71 -2.10 -1.92 8.10
C GLY A 71 -0.90 -2.78 7.77
N LEU A 72 0.15 -2.76 8.61
CA LEU A 72 1.35 -3.59 8.41
C LEU A 72 1.07 -5.09 8.46
N SER A 73 0.19 -5.53 9.36
CA SER A 73 -0.19 -6.94 9.49
C SER A 73 -0.90 -7.43 8.22
N ILE A 74 -1.81 -6.64 7.65
CA ILE A 74 -2.51 -6.98 6.41
C ILE A 74 -1.53 -6.97 5.23
N VAL A 75 -0.63 -5.99 5.12
CA VAL A 75 0.41 -5.96 4.09
C VAL A 75 1.27 -7.22 4.15
N GLY A 76 1.78 -7.57 5.33
CA GLY A 76 2.57 -8.79 5.55
C GLY A 76 1.81 -10.05 5.14
N TRP A 77 0.54 -10.15 5.52
CA TRP A 77 -0.31 -11.28 5.14
C TRP A 77 -0.53 -11.37 3.62
N VAL A 78 -0.85 -10.25 2.96
CA VAL A 78 -1.00 -10.17 1.50
C VAL A 78 0.27 -10.61 0.78
N VAL A 79 1.42 -10.05 1.19
CA VAL A 79 2.72 -10.39 0.58
C VAL A 79 3.04 -11.88 0.76
N ALA A 80 2.84 -12.42 1.96
CA ALA A 80 3.10 -13.83 2.25
C ALA A 80 2.22 -14.77 1.42
N VAL A 81 0.92 -14.45 1.27
CA VAL A 81 -0.02 -15.25 0.49
C VAL A 81 0.30 -15.17 -1.01
N GLN A 82 0.58 -13.97 -1.54
CA GLN A 82 0.99 -13.82 -2.94
C GLN A 82 2.31 -14.54 -3.25
N TRP A 83 3.27 -14.47 -2.33
CA TRP A 83 4.53 -15.17 -2.49
C TRP A 83 4.35 -16.69 -2.54
N ARG A 84 3.58 -17.25 -1.59
CA ARG A 84 3.39 -18.70 -1.46
C ARG A 84 2.48 -19.29 -2.53
N LEU A 85 1.36 -18.64 -2.82
CA LEU A 85 0.30 -19.17 -3.69
C LEU A 85 0.32 -18.55 -5.09
N GLY A 86 0.66 -17.28 -5.20
CA GLY A 86 0.67 -16.54 -6.46
C GLY A 86 1.95 -16.72 -7.29
N ALA A 87 3.01 -17.30 -6.71
CA ALA A 87 4.34 -17.43 -7.32
C ALA A 87 4.91 -16.09 -7.83
N GLY A 88 4.48 -14.97 -7.24
CA GLY A 88 4.86 -13.61 -7.62
C GLY A 88 4.81 -12.64 -6.45
N THR A 89 4.77 -11.37 -6.77
CA THR A 89 4.73 -10.27 -5.80
C THR A 89 3.60 -9.31 -6.14
N PRO A 90 3.17 -8.41 -5.20
CA PRO A 90 2.20 -7.37 -5.52
C PRO A 90 2.75 -6.30 -6.49
N MET A 91 3.98 -6.42 -6.93
CA MET A 91 4.64 -5.45 -7.79
C MET A 91 4.43 -5.75 -9.27
N PRO A 92 4.12 -4.74 -10.12
CA PRO A 92 3.93 -4.92 -11.56
C PRO A 92 5.15 -5.51 -12.28
N ALA A 93 6.35 -5.30 -11.74
CA ALA A 93 7.61 -5.81 -12.32
C ALA A 93 7.84 -7.32 -12.07
N ALA A 94 7.10 -7.92 -11.11
CA ALA A 94 7.14 -9.35 -10.83
C ALA A 94 5.74 -9.84 -10.42
N PRO A 95 4.75 -9.74 -11.31
CA PRO A 95 3.34 -10.00 -10.97
C PRO A 95 3.13 -11.46 -10.59
N THR A 96 2.04 -11.71 -9.88
CA THR A 96 1.60 -13.07 -9.56
C THR A 96 1.29 -13.84 -10.84
N GLN A 97 1.76 -15.08 -10.91
CA GLN A 97 1.55 -15.99 -12.06
C GLN A 97 0.27 -16.80 -11.92
N ARG A 98 -0.36 -16.78 -10.75
CA ARG A 98 -1.59 -17.50 -10.43
C ARG A 98 -2.57 -16.57 -9.73
N VAL A 99 -3.84 -16.73 -10.02
CA VAL A 99 -4.91 -15.99 -9.33
C VAL A 99 -5.00 -16.51 -7.89
N VAL A 100 -4.90 -15.61 -6.93
CA VAL A 100 -5.04 -15.93 -5.51
C VAL A 100 -6.42 -15.51 -5.04
N THR A 101 -7.20 -16.46 -4.53
CA THR A 101 -8.57 -16.25 -4.04
C THR A 101 -8.72 -16.55 -2.55
N SER A 102 -7.64 -16.99 -1.90
CA SER A 102 -7.62 -17.39 -0.49
C SER A 102 -6.95 -16.35 0.41
N GLY A 103 -7.05 -16.55 1.72
CA GLY A 103 -6.48 -15.63 2.71
C GLY A 103 -7.16 -14.26 2.68
N PRO A 104 -6.42 -13.15 2.64
CA PRO A 104 -6.99 -11.81 2.62
C PRO A 104 -7.84 -11.53 1.37
N TYR A 105 -7.60 -12.24 0.27
CA TYR A 105 -8.37 -12.14 -0.97
C TYR A 105 -9.75 -12.81 -0.90
N ALA A 106 -9.98 -13.68 0.06
CA ALA A 106 -11.31 -14.21 0.35
C ALA A 106 -12.20 -13.18 1.07
N LEU A 107 -11.60 -12.21 1.75
CA LEU A 107 -12.31 -11.18 2.50
C LEU A 107 -12.65 -9.95 1.65
N CYS A 108 -11.71 -9.53 0.80
CA CYS A 108 -11.93 -8.41 -0.13
C CYS A 108 -11.07 -8.53 -1.38
N ARG A 109 -11.51 -7.90 -2.48
CA ARG A 109 -10.80 -7.95 -3.78
C ARG A 109 -9.44 -7.25 -3.74
N HIS A 110 -9.30 -6.23 -2.92
CA HIS A 110 -8.12 -5.35 -2.89
C HIS A 110 -7.58 -5.16 -1.47
N PRO A 111 -7.14 -6.23 -0.77
CA PRO A 111 -6.72 -6.16 0.63
C PRO A 111 -5.49 -5.24 0.82
N MET A 112 -4.62 -5.13 -0.17
CA MET A 112 -3.46 -4.23 -0.13
C MET A 112 -3.88 -2.75 -0.06
N TYR A 113 -4.95 -2.37 -0.76
CA TYR A 113 -5.44 -1.00 -0.72
C TYR A 113 -6.10 -0.66 0.61
N PHE A 114 -6.85 -1.61 1.17
CA PHE A 114 -7.40 -1.44 2.52
C PHE A 114 -6.29 -1.28 3.56
N ALA A 115 -5.26 -2.10 3.47
CA ALA A 115 -4.07 -1.99 4.32
C ALA A 115 -3.37 -0.62 4.15
N ALA A 116 -3.31 -0.09 2.92
CA ALA A 116 -2.75 1.24 2.65
C ALA A 116 -3.48 2.34 3.40
N VAL A 117 -4.82 2.34 3.38
CA VAL A 117 -5.64 3.34 4.07
C VAL A 117 -5.38 3.29 5.58
N LEU A 118 -5.40 2.10 6.18
CA LEU A 118 -5.16 1.92 7.62
C LEU A 118 -3.73 2.34 8.02
N TYR A 119 -2.74 1.96 7.21
CA TYR A 119 -1.35 2.31 7.45
C TYR A 119 -1.14 3.82 7.44
N HIS A 120 -1.65 4.53 6.41
CA HIS A 120 -1.49 5.98 6.31
C HIS A 120 -2.27 6.71 7.39
N LEU A 121 -3.47 6.24 7.74
CA LEU A 121 -4.20 6.73 8.90
C LEU A 121 -3.32 6.65 10.15
N GLY A 122 -2.79 5.48 10.46
CA GLY A 122 -1.98 5.26 11.65
C GLY A 122 -0.70 6.09 11.66
N PHE A 123 0.09 6.04 10.57
CA PHE A 123 1.37 6.74 10.48
C PHE A 123 1.22 8.25 10.58
N VAL A 124 0.27 8.83 9.83
CA VAL A 124 0.08 10.29 9.83
C VAL A 124 -0.55 10.77 11.14
N THR A 125 -1.44 9.97 11.75
CA THR A 125 -1.97 10.27 13.09
C THR A 125 -0.85 10.32 14.12
N MET A 126 0.06 9.36 14.13
CA MET A 126 1.20 9.35 15.07
C MET A 126 2.17 10.52 14.87
N THR A 127 2.34 10.99 13.65
CA THR A 127 3.33 12.03 13.32
C THR A 127 2.75 13.43 13.25
N SER A 128 1.45 13.57 13.12
CA SER A 128 0.81 14.86 12.79
C SER A 128 -0.55 15.08 13.47
N GLY A 129 -1.04 14.11 14.24
CA GLY A 129 -2.34 14.15 14.90
C GLY A 129 -3.48 13.53 14.09
N LEU A 130 -4.66 13.38 14.73
CA LEU A 130 -5.81 12.64 14.18
C LEU A 130 -6.42 13.32 12.95
N GLY A 131 -6.57 14.63 12.95
CA GLY A 131 -7.14 15.38 11.81
C GLY A 131 -6.36 15.15 10.52
N PRO A 132 -5.04 15.42 10.50
CA PRO A 132 -4.16 15.09 9.39
C PRO A 132 -4.16 13.60 9.01
N GLY A 133 -4.24 12.70 10.00
CA GLY A 133 -4.33 11.25 9.75
C GLY A 133 -5.57 10.85 8.97
N VAL A 134 -6.72 11.37 9.37
CA VAL A 134 -8.00 11.14 8.68
C VAL A 134 -7.97 11.74 7.27
N ALA A 135 -7.43 12.96 7.10
CA ALA A 135 -7.28 13.60 5.79
C ALA A 135 -6.40 12.76 4.85
N ALA A 136 -5.25 12.28 5.34
CA ALA A 136 -4.36 11.42 4.56
C ALA A 136 -5.02 10.09 4.17
N ALA A 137 -5.73 9.46 5.10
CA ALA A 137 -6.49 8.24 4.82
C ALA A 137 -7.57 8.48 3.76
N GLY A 138 -8.27 9.63 3.84
CA GLY A 138 -9.26 10.04 2.85
C GLY A 138 -8.68 10.22 1.44
N VAL A 139 -7.51 10.86 1.33
CA VAL A 139 -6.81 11.02 0.05
C VAL A 139 -6.43 9.67 -0.54
N VAL A 140 -5.86 8.78 0.27
CA VAL A 140 -5.50 7.42 -0.18
C VAL A 140 -6.75 6.64 -0.58
N ALA A 141 -7.83 6.70 0.20
CA ALA A 141 -9.09 6.03 -0.13
C ALA A 141 -9.71 6.56 -1.44
N ALA A 142 -9.71 7.88 -1.64
CA ALA A 142 -10.21 8.50 -2.88
C ALA A 142 -9.38 8.04 -4.10
N PHE A 143 -8.05 8.01 -3.98
CA PHE A 143 -7.16 7.50 -5.02
C PHE A 143 -7.44 6.03 -5.35
N VAL A 144 -7.62 5.20 -4.32
CA VAL A 144 -7.95 3.77 -4.48
C VAL A 144 -9.28 3.59 -5.21
N VAL A 145 -10.31 4.33 -4.80
CA VAL A 145 -11.64 4.26 -5.45
C VAL A 145 -11.56 4.71 -6.89
N PHE A 146 -10.84 5.81 -7.17
CA PHE A 146 -10.62 6.28 -8.53
C PHE A 146 -9.92 5.19 -9.37
N TYR A 147 -8.82 4.64 -8.87
CA TYR A 147 -8.07 3.60 -9.58
C TYR A 147 -8.91 2.34 -9.81
N ALA A 148 -9.65 1.87 -8.81
CA ALA A 148 -10.50 0.67 -8.92
C ALA A 148 -11.67 0.82 -9.90
N ARG A 149 -12.06 2.08 -10.24
CA ARG A 149 -13.11 2.36 -11.23
C ARG A 149 -12.56 2.54 -12.65
N THR A 150 -11.28 2.83 -12.79
CA THR A 150 -10.65 3.12 -14.10
C THR A 150 -9.92 1.93 -14.70
N VAL A 151 -9.63 0.91 -13.89
CA VAL A 151 -8.97 -0.35 -14.29
C VAL A 151 -9.94 -1.51 -14.27
#